data_e825c985474b1aad64a46828878cae3f
#
_entry.id   e825c985474b1aad64a46828878cae3f
#
_cell.length_a   1.000
_cell.length_b   1.000
_cell.length_c   1.000
_cell.angle_alpha   90.00
_cell.angle_beta   90.00
_cell.angle_gamma   90.00
#
_symmetry.space_group_name_H-M   'P 1'
#
loop_
_entity.id
_entity.type
_entity.pdbx_description
1 polymer ?
#
loop_
_entity_poly.entity_id
_entity_poly.type
_entity_poly.pdbx_seq_one_letter_code
_entity_poly.pdbx_strand_id
1 'polypeptide(L)'
;MEYKDYYQTLGVARDATQDSIKRAYRKLARKYHPDVSTEVDADAKFKELGEAYEVLKDPEKRAAYDQLGANWQAGQDFRPPPGWDAGFEFSGGEAGFDARRSSEFFEQIFGRGAAGQ
;
A
#
# COMPACT_ATOMS: atom_id res chain seq x y z
N MET A 1 10.94 -10.74 4.56
CA MET A 1 9.57 -10.29 4.81
C MET A 1 8.72 -10.55 3.58
N GLU A 2 7.43 -10.52 3.77
CA GLU A 2 6.51 -10.87 2.70
C GLU A 2 6.14 -9.64 1.88
N TYR A 3 6.25 -9.77 0.54
CA TYR A 3 5.85 -8.71 -0.38
C TYR A 3 4.33 -8.61 -0.42
N LYS A 4 3.82 -7.38 -0.38
CA LYS A 4 2.38 -7.14 -0.45
C LYS A 4 2.01 -6.65 -1.84
N ASP A 5 1.09 -7.34 -2.48
CA ASP A 5 0.61 -6.94 -3.81
C ASP A 5 -0.60 -6.04 -3.63
N TYR A 6 -0.35 -4.73 -3.61
CA TYR A 6 -1.40 -3.75 -3.38
C TYR A 6 -2.40 -3.67 -4.53
N TYR A 7 -1.94 -3.95 -5.75
CA TYR A 7 -2.87 -3.97 -6.89
C TYR A 7 -3.88 -5.10 -6.73
N GLN A 8 -3.40 -6.26 -6.31
CA GLN A 8 -4.27 -7.39 -6.07
C GLN A 8 -5.22 -7.11 -4.91
N THR A 9 -4.73 -6.46 -3.87
CA THR A 9 -5.56 -6.10 -2.72
C THR A 9 -6.76 -5.26 -3.15
N LEU A 10 -6.56 -4.32 -4.06
CA LEU A 10 -7.63 -3.47 -4.56
C LEU A 10 -8.36 -4.09 -5.75
N GLY A 11 -7.87 -5.20 -6.28
CA GLY A 11 -8.50 -5.86 -7.42
C GLY A 11 -8.36 -5.10 -8.72
N VAL A 12 -7.24 -4.40 -8.91
CA VAL A 12 -7.00 -3.64 -10.13
C VAL A 12 -5.74 -4.13 -10.81
N ALA A 13 -5.60 -3.80 -12.08
CA ALA A 13 -4.39 -4.15 -12.85
C ALA A 13 -3.25 -3.20 -12.48
N ARG A 14 -2.03 -3.65 -12.74
CA ARG A 14 -0.84 -2.83 -12.44
C ARG A 14 -0.79 -1.55 -13.24
N ASP A 15 -1.43 -1.52 -14.39
CA ASP A 15 -1.49 -0.31 -15.22
C ASP A 15 -2.77 0.49 -15.00
N ALA A 16 -3.50 0.21 -13.93
CA ALA A 16 -4.73 0.94 -13.63
C ALA A 16 -4.44 2.42 -13.46
N THR A 17 -5.38 3.25 -13.91
CA THR A 17 -5.26 4.68 -13.73
C THR A 17 -5.47 5.06 -12.27
N GLN A 18 -5.01 6.23 -11.90
CA GLN A 18 -5.24 6.74 -10.53
C GLN A 18 -6.73 6.79 -10.23
N ASP A 19 -7.54 7.15 -11.21
CA ASP A 19 -8.99 7.21 -11.04
C ASP A 19 -9.58 5.82 -10.79
N SER A 20 -9.11 4.81 -11.53
CA SER A 20 -9.56 3.44 -11.33
C SER A 20 -9.20 2.92 -9.95
N ILE A 21 -8.01 3.25 -9.49
CA ILE A 21 -7.54 2.86 -8.16
C ILE A 21 -8.44 3.46 -7.10
N LYS A 22 -8.75 4.74 -7.24
CA LYS A 22 -9.61 5.45 -6.29
C LYS A 22 -11.00 4.83 -6.23
N ARG A 23 -11.57 4.52 -7.39
CA ARG A 23 -12.91 3.90 -7.45
C ARG A 23 -12.91 2.53 -6.79
N ALA A 24 -11.90 1.74 -7.08
CA ALA A 24 -11.78 0.40 -6.50
C ALA A 24 -11.69 0.48 -4.98
N TYR A 25 -10.87 1.40 -4.49
CA TYR A 25 -10.72 1.58 -3.06
C TYR A 25 -12.04 1.97 -2.41
N ARG A 26 -12.74 2.95 -2.99
CA ARG A 26 -14.00 3.42 -2.42
C ARG A 26 -15.04 2.30 -2.34
N LYS A 27 -15.11 1.48 -3.38
CA LYS A 27 -16.06 0.38 -3.41
C LYS A 27 -15.76 -0.63 -2.32
N LEU A 28 -14.50 -1.03 -2.19
CA LEU A 28 -14.10 -2.03 -1.21
C LEU A 28 -14.15 -1.47 0.21
N ALA A 29 -13.82 -0.20 0.38
CA ALA A 29 -13.88 0.43 1.70
C ALA A 29 -15.32 0.44 2.23
N ARG A 30 -16.29 0.67 1.35
CA ARG A 30 -17.69 0.62 1.78
C ARG A 30 -18.09 -0.79 2.13
N LYS A 31 -17.60 -1.78 1.40
CA LYS A 31 -17.94 -3.17 1.65
C LYS A 31 -17.39 -3.68 2.99
N TYR A 32 -16.19 -3.28 3.33
CA TYR A 32 -15.50 -3.81 4.51
C TYR A 32 -15.39 -2.84 5.67
N HIS A 33 -16.07 -1.71 5.60
CA HIS A 33 -16.02 -0.76 6.71
C HIS A 33 -16.55 -1.42 7.98
N PRO A 34 -15.82 -1.31 9.10
CA PRO A 34 -16.22 -2.02 10.33
C PRO A 34 -17.59 -1.69 10.84
N ASP A 35 -18.08 -0.47 10.55
CA ASP A 35 -19.40 -0.04 11.05
C ASP A 35 -20.55 -0.67 10.28
N VAL A 36 -20.32 -1.15 9.05
CA VAL A 36 -21.40 -1.67 8.22
C VAL A 36 -21.22 -3.11 7.83
N SER A 37 -20.01 -3.63 7.86
CA SER A 37 -19.75 -5.00 7.43
C SER A 37 -19.97 -5.98 8.57
N THR A 38 -20.55 -7.13 8.25
CA THR A 38 -20.74 -8.21 9.21
C THR A 38 -19.70 -9.32 9.02
N GLU A 39 -18.79 -9.16 8.09
CA GLU A 39 -17.78 -10.19 7.84
C GLU A 39 -16.78 -10.26 8.98
N VAL A 40 -16.35 -11.48 9.28
CA VAL A 40 -15.48 -11.74 10.44
C VAL A 40 -14.16 -10.98 10.33
N ASP A 41 -13.60 -10.94 9.13
CA ASP A 41 -12.28 -10.34 8.93
C ASP A 41 -12.36 -8.95 8.28
N ALA A 42 -13.51 -8.27 8.40
CA ALA A 42 -13.70 -6.97 7.77
C ALA A 42 -12.67 -5.95 8.24
N ASP A 43 -12.38 -5.93 9.54
CA ASP A 43 -11.41 -4.97 10.08
C ASP A 43 -10.03 -5.17 9.46
N ALA A 44 -9.59 -6.42 9.37
CA ALA A 44 -8.28 -6.72 8.78
C ALA A 44 -8.24 -6.33 7.31
N LYS A 45 -9.32 -6.63 6.58
CA LYS A 45 -9.39 -6.28 5.16
C LYS A 45 -9.42 -4.78 4.96
N PHE A 46 -10.15 -4.07 5.81
CA PHE A 46 -10.23 -2.62 5.71
C PHE A 46 -8.85 -1.98 5.91
N LYS A 47 -8.07 -2.51 6.86
CA LYS A 47 -6.71 -2.02 7.09
C LYS A 47 -5.83 -2.27 5.88
N GLU A 48 -5.94 -3.45 5.27
CA GLU A 48 -5.15 -3.77 4.07
C GLU A 48 -5.50 -2.84 2.91
N LEU A 49 -6.79 -2.56 2.75
CA LEU A 49 -7.23 -1.64 1.71
C LEU A 49 -6.65 -0.24 1.90
N GLY A 50 -6.65 0.23 3.14
CA GLY A 50 -6.11 1.54 3.45
C GLY A 50 -4.64 1.63 3.16
N GLU A 51 -3.89 0.60 3.52
CA GLU A 51 -2.46 0.58 3.25
C GLU A 51 -2.19 0.58 1.74
N ALA A 52 -2.91 -0.26 0.99
CA ALA A 52 -2.74 -0.32 -0.45
C ALA A 52 -3.03 1.03 -1.11
N TYR A 53 -4.12 1.65 -0.69
CA TYR A 53 -4.51 2.92 -1.26
C TYR A 53 -3.52 4.03 -0.91
N GLU A 54 -3.00 4.01 0.30
CA GLU A 54 -2.03 5.01 0.74
C GLU A 54 -0.81 5.04 -0.19
N VAL A 55 -0.38 3.87 -0.64
CA VAL A 55 0.76 3.77 -1.54
C VAL A 55 0.38 4.12 -2.98
N LEU A 56 -0.72 3.54 -3.47
CA LEU A 56 -1.04 3.64 -4.88
C LEU A 56 -1.64 4.97 -5.29
N LYS A 57 -2.23 5.71 -4.35
CA LYS A 57 -2.81 7.02 -4.68
C LYS A 57 -1.76 8.09 -4.90
N ASP A 58 -0.59 7.93 -4.33
CA ASP A 58 0.50 8.89 -4.41
C ASP A 58 1.43 8.47 -5.55
N PRO A 59 1.53 9.27 -6.63
CA PRO A 59 2.38 8.88 -7.76
C PRO A 59 3.82 8.58 -7.37
N GLU A 60 4.36 9.30 -6.40
CA GLU A 60 5.73 9.07 -5.96
C GLU A 60 5.88 7.72 -5.27
N LYS A 61 5.00 7.44 -4.31
CA LYS A 61 5.04 6.16 -3.61
C LYS A 61 4.74 5.01 -4.55
N ARG A 62 3.80 5.23 -5.47
CA ARG A 62 3.46 4.20 -6.44
C ARG A 62 4.65 3.87 -7.33
N ALA A 63 5.37 4.88 -7.80
CA ALA A 63 6.54 4.66 -8.65
C ALA A 63 7.62 3.88 -7.90
N ALA A 64 7.87 4.24 -6.65
CA ALA A 64 8.84 3.53 -5.83
C ALA A 64 8.42 2.08 -5.60
N TYR A 65 7.15 1.87 -5.29
CA TYR A 65 6.62 0.54 -5.07
C TYR A 65 6.75 -0.32 -6.33
N ASP A 66 6.41 0.25 -7.50
CA ASP A 66 6.50 -0.48 -8.76
C ASP A 66 7.93 -0.88 -9.06
N GLN A 67 8.88 0.00 -8.77
CA GLN A 67 10.28 -0.29 -9.00
C GLN A 67 10.76 -1.43 -8.10
N LEU A 68 10.35 -1.43 -6.84
CA LEU A 68 10.71 -2.51 -5.93
C LEU A 68 10.12 -3.84 -6.39
N GLY A 69 8.88 -3.83 -6.83
CA GLY A 69 8.19 -5.03 -7.25
C GLY A 69 8.71 -5.62 -8.54
N ALA A 70 9.33 -4.78 -9.38
CA ALA A 70 9.78 -5.23 -10.70
C ALA A 70 10.83 -6.33 -10.62
N ASN A 71 11.63 -6.36 -9.55
CA ASN A 71 12.70 -7.34 -9.39
C ASN A 71 12.35 -8.45 -8.42
N TRP A 72 11.12 -8.49 -7.95
CA TRP A 72 10.70 -9.49 -6.99
C TRP A 72 9.92 -10.59 -7.69
N GLN A 73 10.14 -11.83 -7.26
CA GLN A 73 9.41 -12.99 -7.78
C GLN A 73 8.59 -13.62 -6.65
N ALA A 74 7.41 -14.10 -7.02
CA ALA A 74 6.51 -14.71 -6.04
C ALA A 74 7.22 -15.87 -5.33
N GLY A 75 7.07 -15.92 -4.02
CA GLY A 75 7.69 -16.95 -3.20
C GLY A 75 9.04 -16.58 -2.64
N GLN A 76 9.63 -15.49 -3.13
CA GLN A 76 10.89 -15.01 -2.59
C GLN A 76 10.67 -14.19 -1.32
N ASP A 77 11.65 -14.26 -0.42
CA ASP A 77 11.68 -13.34 0.70
C ASP A 77 12.02 -11.96 0.16
N PHE A 78 11.18 -11.00 0.44
CA PHE A 78 11.37 -9.65 -0.09
C PHE A 78 12.28 -8.83 0.82
N ARG A 79 13.26 -8.17 0.22
CA ARG A 79 14.14 -7.24 0.94
C ARG A 79 14.42 -6.03 0.06
N PRO A 80 14.16 -4.82 0.55
CA PRO A 80 14.50 -3.63 -0.23
C PRO A 80 16.02 -3.53 -0.43
N PRO A 81 16.48 -3.24 -1.65
CA PRO A 81 17.91 -3.05 -1.84
C PRO A 81 18.41 -1.81 -1.09
N PRO A 82 19.69 -1.80 -0.66
CA PRO A 82 20.21 -0.59 -0.03
C PRO A 82 20.11 0.60 -0.98
N GLY A 83 19.69 1.74 -0.43
CA GLY A 83 19.60 2.96 -1.22
C GLY A 83 18.46 3.01 -2.21
N TRP A 84 17.50 2.10 -2.10
CA TRP A 84 16.39 2.05 -3.05
C TRP A 84 15.58 3.34 -3.06
N ASP A 85 15.52 4.02 -1.93
CA ASP A 85 14.72 5.22 -1.78
C ASP A 85 15.44 6.49 -2.22
N ALA A 86 16.67 6.35 -2.70
CA ALA A 86 17.40 7.51 -3.21
C ALA A 86 16.69 8.02 -4.47
N GLY A 87 16.44 9.33 -4.50
CA GLY A 87 15.78 9.92 -5.63
C GLY A 87 14.28 10.05 -5.50
N PHE A 88 13.71 9.53 -4.42
CA PHE A 88 12.28 9.66 -4.15
C PHE A 88 12.04 10.58 -2.97
N GLU A 89 11.03 11.41 -3.09
CA GLU A 89 10.60 12.26 -1.99
C GLU A 89 9.18 11.85 -1.62
N PHE A 90 8.98 11.43 -0.39
CA PHE A 90 7.66 10.98 0.04
C PHE A 90 7.03 12.04 0.93
N SER A 91 5.83 12.46 0.57
CA SER A 91 5.07 13.31 1.46
C SER A 91 4.56 12.49 2.63
N GLY A 92 4.20 13.19 3.70
CA GLY A 92 3.65 12.51 4.86
C GLY A 92 2.36 11.79 4.52
N GLY A 93 1.98 10.88 5.40
CA GLY A 93 0.75 10.15 5.23
C GLY A 93 -0.46 11.06 5.21
N GLU A 94 -1.52 10.57 4.59
CA GLU A 94 -2.77 11.29 4.55
C GLU A 94 -3.42 11.32 5.93
N ALA A 95 -4.13 12.39 6.21
CA ALA A 95 -4.87 12.48 7.46
C ALA A 95 -5.83 11.29 7.56
N GLY A 96 -5.82 10.63 8.68
CA GLY A 96 -6.65 9.48 8.90
C GLY A 96 -5.96 8.14 8.69
N PHE A 97 -4.83 8.13 8.00
CA PHE A 97 -4.08 6.89 7.86
C PHE A 97 -3.14 6.71 9.04
N ASP A 98 -3.20 5.55 9.68
CA ASP A 98 -2.37 5.25 10.83
C ASP A 98 -1.25 4.30 10.42
N ALA A 99 -0.05 4.85 10.24
CA ALA A 99 1.10 4.06 9.79
C ALA A 99 1.47 2.97 10.79
N ARG A 100 1.11 3.15 12.07
CA ARG A 100 1.41 2.14 13.08
C ARG A 100 0.57 0.89 12.93
N ARG A 101 -0.50 0.96 12.14
CA ARG A 101 -1.38 -0.18 11.87
C ARG A 101 -1.06 -0.82 10.54
N SER A 102 -0.01 -0.37 9.89
CA SER A 102 0.37 -0.91 8.58
C SER A 102 1.20 -2.19 8.75
N SER A 103 1.40 -2.88 7.63
CA SER A 103 2.18 -4.12 7.62
C SER A 103 3.67 -3.82 7.77
N GLU A 104 4.42 -4.88 8.07
CA GLU A 104 5.87 -4.79 8.14
C GLU A 104 6.43 -4.31 6.80
N PHE A 105 5.86 -4.78 5.70
CA PHE A 105 6.30 -4.39 4.38
C PHE A 105 6.21 -2.87 4.19
N PHE A 106 5.05 -2.29 4.52
CA PHE A 106 4.86 -0.84 4.40
C PHE A 106 5.84 -0.09 5.29
N GLU A 107 6.00 -0.57 6.51
CA GLU A 107 6.86 0.09 7.47
C GLU A 107 8.31 0.09 7.02
N GLN A 108 8.78 -1.02 6.45
CA GLN A 108 10.14 -1.12 5.98
C GLN A 108 10.40 -0.23 4.77
N ILE A 109 9.41 -0.07 3.91
CA ILE A 109 9.59 0.69 2.69
C ILE A 109 9.32 2.18 2.89
N PHE A 110 8.20 2.51 3.52
CA PHE A 110 7.73 3.90 3.60
C PHE A 110 7.77 4.50 4.98
N GLY A 111 7.78 3.66 6.01
CA GLY A 111 7.77 4.16 7.37
C GLY A 111 9.02 4.98 7.70
N ARG A 112 10.17 4.48 7.30
CA ARG A 112 11.43 5.17 7.57
C ARG A 112 11.59 6.41 6.72
N GLY A 113 11.24 6.31 5.46
CA GLY A 113 11.31 7.45 4.57
C GLY A 113 10.38 8.56 5.01
N ALA A 114 9.19 8.20 5.46
CA ALA A 114 8.25 9.17 5.96
C ALA A 114 8.72 9.83 7.25
N ALA A 115 9.47 9.10 8.05
CA ALA A 115 10.02 9.64 9.30
C ALA A 115 11.16 10.61 9.02
N GLY A 116 11.65 10.64 7.88
CA GLY A 116 12.64 11.55 7.46
C GLY A 116 13.95 11.25 8.02
N GLN A 117 13.67 11.06 8.26
CA GLN A 117 14.73 11.18 8.72
C GLN A 117 15.15 11.87 8.89
#